data_9e9194b94b7df7effb7c34d82fc9dfab
#
_entry.id   9e9194b94b7df7effb7c34d82fc9dfab
#
_cell.length_a   1.000
_cell.length_b   1.000
_cell.length_c   1.000
_cell.angle_alpha   90.00
_cell.angle_beta   90.00
_cell.angle_gamma   90.00
#
_symmetry.space_group_name_H-M   'P 1'
#
loop_
_entity.id
_entity.type
_entity.pdbx_description
1 polymer ?
#
loop_
_entity_poly.entity_id
_entity_poly.type
_entity_poly.pdbx_seq_one_letter_code
_entity_poly.pdbx_strand_id
1 'polypeptide(L)'
;MLTNAPRGTKDILPEQVEAWLWLENKIRELCAVYGYEEIRTPTFEHTELFRRGIGEGTDVVDKEMYTFIDRGNRSITLRPENTASVIRAYLQNKLYSASTLVKLFYIGSMFRYDRPQAGRLREFHQFGVEALGEKNPAVDAEIILLAWDFLKSLGLEIGRAHV
;
A
#
# COMPACT_ATOMS: atom_id res chain seq x y z
N MET A 1 -23.45 -24.28 -0.41
CA MET A 1 -22.17 -24.76 0.13
C MET A 1 -21.15 -23.64 -0.12
N LEU A 2 -20.49 -23.12 0.91
CA LEU A 2 -19.51 -22.01 0.78
C LEU A 2 -18.13 -22.59 0.40
N THR A 3 -17.97 -23.00 -0.84
CA THR A 3 -16.73 -23.60 -1.37
C THR A 3 -15.99 -22.66 -2.33
N ASN A 4 -16.51 -21.45 -2.53
CA ASN A 4 -15.89 -20.45 -3.40
C ASN A 4 -15.31 -19.31 -2.57
N ALA A 5 -14.23 -18.70 -3.03
CA ALA A 5 -13.68 -17.49 -2.45
C ALA A 5 -14.73 -16.36 -2.45
N PRO A 6 -14.69 -15.44 -1.48
CA PRO A 6 -15.56 -14.27 -1.46
C PRO A 6 -15.46 -13.48 -2.77
N ARG A 7 -16.58 -12.88 -3.21
CA ARG A 7 -16.58 -12.07 -4.43
C ARG A 7 -15.60 -10.91 -4.34
N GLY A 8 -14.73 -10.79 -5.34
CA GLY A 8 -13.70 -9.73 -5.39
C GLY A 8 -12.40 -10.12 -4.69
N THR A 9 -12.23 -11.38 -4.30
CA THR A 9 -10.96 -11.97 -3.87
C THR A 9 -10.51 -13.04 -4.85
N LYS A 10 -9.23 -13.37 -4.84
CA LYS A 10 -8.65 -14.39 -5.72
C LYS A 10 -7.49 -15.07 -5.01
N ASP A 11 -7.47 -16.41 -5.07
CA ASP A 11 -6.31 -17.19 -4.64
C ASP A 11 -5.14 -16.97 -5.61
N ILE A 12 -3.93 -16.91 -5.08
CA ILE A 12 -2.69 -16.98 -5.85
C ILE A 12 -2.22 -18.44 -5.78
N LEU A 13 -2.43 -19.17 -6.85
CA LEU A 13 -2.11 -20.59 -6.91
C LEU A 13 -0.60 -20.83 -7.11
N PRO A 14 -0.09 -22.05 -6.80
CA PRO A 14 1.35 -22.35 -6.86
C PRO A 14 2.03 -21.95 -8.18
N GLU A 15 1.37 -22.17 -9.32
CA GLU A 15 1.89 -21.78 -10.64
C GLU A 15 2.02 -20.25 -10.84
N GLN A 16 1.33 -19.46 -10.02
CA GLN A 16 1.37 -17.98 -10.07
C GLN A 16 2.34 -17.41 -9.05
N VAL A 17 2.63 -18.15 -7.98
CA VAL A 17 3.45 -17.66 -6.85
C VAL A 17 4.86 -17.28 -7.30
N GLU A 18 5.45 -18.02 -8.25
CA GLU A 18 6.80 -17.69 -8.76
C GLU A 18 6.87 -16.30 -9.40
N ALA A 19 5.84 -15.92 -10.17
CA ALA A 19 5.77 -14.59 -10.77
C ALA A 19 5.59 -13.49 -9.71
N TRP A 20 4.82 -13.76 -8.66
CA TRP A 20 4.67 -12.84 -7.52
C TRP A 20 5.98 -12.65 -6.76
N LEU A 21 6.67 -13.73 -6.42
CA LEU A 21 7.97 -13.68 -5.74
C LEU A 21 9.02 -12.95 -6.59
N TRP A 22 9.04 -13.19 -7.90
CA TRP A 22 9.92 -12.47 -8.81
C TRP A 22 9.65 -10.97 -8.79
N LEU A 23 8.38 -10.56 -8.88
CA LEU A 23 7.98 -9.15 -8.84
C LEU A 23 8.35 -8.49 -7.50
N GLU A 24 8.04 -9.15 -6.39
CA GLU A 24 8.38 -8.66 -5.06
C GLU A 24 9.89 -8.52 -4.84
N ASN A 25 10.69 -9.45 -5.37
CA ASN A 25 12.14 -9.37 -5.29
C ASN A 25 12.67 -8.19 -6.12
N LYS A 26 12.11 -7.95 -7.32
CA LYS A 26 12.45 -6.77 -8.13
C LYS A 26 12.17 -5.46 -7.39
N ILE A 27 11.04 -5.39 -6.68
CA ILE A 27 10.71 -4.23 -5.84
C ILE A 27 11.76 -4.05 -4.74
N ARG A 28 12.11 -5.12 -4.01
CA ARG A 28 13.10 -5.08 -2.92
C ARG A 28 14.49 -4.65 -3.43
N GLU A 29 14.94 -5.23 -4.55
CA GLU A 29 16.20 -4.86 -5.20
C GLU A 29 16.25 -3.36 -5.55
N LEU A 30 15.20 -2.86 -6.19
CA LEU A 30 15.11 -1.46 -6.57
C LEU A 30 15.06 -0.53 -5.34
N CYS A 31 14.20 -0.86 -4.37
CA CYS A 31 14.10 -0.09 -3.14
C CYS A 31 15.42 -0.02 -2.37
N ALA A 32 16.19 -1.11 -2.34
CA ALA A 32 17.52 -1.12 -1.73
C ALA A 32 18.49 -0.18 -2.44
N VAL A 33 18.48 -0.11 -3.78
CA VAL A 33 19.30 0.84 -4.56
C VAL A 33 18.97 2.29 -4.22
N TYR A 34 17.69 2.59 -4.02
CA TYR A 34 17.20 3.93 -3.65
C TYR A 34 17.30 4.22 -2.14
N GLY A 35 17.74 3.26 -1.31
CA GLY A 35 17.90 3.40 0.13
C GLY A 35 16.59 3.36 0.92
N TYR A 36 15.54 2.71 0.38
CA TYR A 36 14.28 2.47 1.08
C TYR A 36 14.33 1.15 1.86
N GLU A 37 13.85 1.15 3.09
CA GLU A 37 13.75 0.00 3.97
C GLU A 37 12.32 -0.55 4.03
N GLU A 38 12.18 -1.90 4.05
CA GLU A 38 10.86 -2.54 4.11
C GLU A 38 10.20 -2.32 5.47
N ILE A 39 8.96 -1.83 5.47
CA ILE A 39 8.10 -1.78 6.64
C ILE A 39 6.86 -2.66 6.44
N ARG A 40 6.47 -3.38 7.48
CA ARG A 40 5.22 -4.14 7.51
C ARG A 40 4.35 -3.64 8.65
N THR A 41 3.16 -3.17 8.30
CA THR A 41 2.15 -2.70 9.26
C THR A 41 1.05 -3.75 9.44
N PRO A 42 0.26 -3.70 10.51
CA PRO A 42 -0.91 -4.55 10.67
C PRO A 42 -1.87 -4.43 9.48
N THR A 43 -2.57 -5.54 9.19
CA THR A 43 -3.60 -5.57 8.12
C THR A 43 -4.84 -4.76 8.47
N PHE A 44 -5.06 -4.50 9.75
CA PHE A 44 -6.18 -3.71 10.27
C PHE A 44 -5.70 -2.68 11.29
N GLU A 45 -6.42 -1.58 11.37
CA GLU A 45 -6.15 -0.46 12.28
C GLU A 45 -7.45 0.06 12.89
N HIS A 46 -7.34 0.97 13.84
CA HIS A 46 -8.50 1.74 14.28
C HIS A 46 -9.08 2.56 13.11
N THR A 47 -10.39 2.53 12.95
CA THR A 47 -11.09 3.22 11.85
C THR A 47 -10.74 4.71 11.76
N GLU A 48 -10.56 5.36 12.90
CA GLU A 48 -10.17 6.76 13.02
C GLU A 48 -8.88 7.11 12.26
N LEU A 49 -7.93 6.16 12.21
CA LEU A 49 -6.67 6.38 11.49
C LEU A 49 -6.91 6.67 10.01
N PHE A 50 -7.75 5.85 9.38
CA PHE A 50 -8.04 6.00 7.96
C PHE A 50 -8.94 7.20 7.67
N ARG A 51 -9.91 7.50 8.55
CA ARG A 51 -10.74 8.70 8.42
C ARG A 51 -9.90 9.98 8.39
N ARG A 52 -8.89 10.07 9.27
CA ARG A 52 -7.98 11.22 9.31
C ARG A 52 -6.98 11.23 8.15
N GLY A 53 -6.45 10.08 7.77
CA GLY A 53 -5.39 9.98 6.76
C GLY A 53 -5.89 10.15 5.34
N ILE A 54 -7.05 9.58 5.01
CA ILE A 54 -7.65 9.62 3.67
C ILE A 54 -8.50 10.89 3.50
N GLY A 55 -9.17 11.32 4.58
CA GLY A 55 -10.08 12.47 4.60
C GLY A 55 -11.55 12.05 4.58
N GLU A 56 -12.34 12.69 5.45
CA GLU A 56 -13.79 12.54 5.49
C GLU A 56 -14.42 13.06 4.18
N GLY A 57 -15.47 12.38 3.70
CA GLY A 57 -16.17 12.73 2.46
C GLY A 57 -15.54 12.16 1.19
N THR A 58 -14.53 11.31 1.30
CA THR A 58 -14.02 10.53 0.16
C THR A 58 -14.82 9.24 -0.01
N ASP A 59 -15.00 8.78 -1.25
CA ASP A 59 -15.70 7.52 -1.52
C ASP A 59 -15.07 6.33 -0.79
N VAL A 60 -13.74 6.33 -0.63
CA VAL A 60 -13.02 5.28 0.11
C VAL A 60 -13.47 5.21 1.56
N VAL A 61 -13.55 6.35 2.25
CA VAL A 61 -13.94 6.42 3.67
C VAL A 61 -15.44 6.14 3.85
N ASP A 62 -16.27 6.70 2.98
CA ASP A 62 -17.73 6.67 3.17
C ASP A 62 -18.36 5.35 2.68
N LYS A 63 -17.76 4.68 1.67
CA LYS A 63 -18.43 3.57 0.97
C LYS A 63 -17.58 2.30 0.83
N GLU A 64 -16.25 2.41 0.88
CA GLU A 64 -15.38 1.30 0.46
C GLU A 64 -14.60 0.62 1.60
N MET A 65 -14.62 1.18 2.81
CA MET A 65 -13.92 0.57 3.94
C MET A 65 -14.64 -0.67 4.48
N TYR A 66 -13.87 -1.75 4.72
CA TYR A 66 -14.33 -2.90 5.50
C TYR A 66 -14.16 -2.63 6.99
N THR A 67 -15.21 -2.14 7.62
CA THR A 67 -15.23 -1.76 9.04
C THR A 67 -16.10 -2.71 9.85
N PHE A 68 -15.61 -3.08 11.03
CA PHE A 68 -16.33 -3.93 11.98
C PHE A 68 -16.03 -3.53 13.43
N ILE A 69 -16.88 -3.94 14.33
CA ILE A 69 -16.67 -3.76 15.77
C ILE A 69 -16.04 -5.03 16.34
N ASP A 70 -14.91 -4.88 17.02
CA ASP A 70 -14.25 -6.00 17.68
C ASP A 70 -14.93 -6.37 19.01
N ARG A 71 -14.47 -7.46 19.64
CA ARG A 71 -15.01 -7.91 20.94
C ARG A 71 -14.78 -6.90 22.07
N GLY A 72 -13.87 -5.98 21.92
CA GLY A 72 -13.60 -4.87 22.86
C GLY A 72 -14.40 -3.60 22.56
N ASN A 73 -15.43 -3.70 21.69
CA ASN A 73 -16.26 -2.58 21.25
C ASN A 73 -15.48 -1.44 20.58
N ARG A 74 -14.40 -1.78 19.86
CA ARG A 74 -13.59 -0.83 19.11
C ARG A 74 -13.90 -0.95 17.63
N SER A 75 -14.00 0.21 16.94
CA SER A 75 -14.17 0.24 15.49
C SER A 75 -12.83 -0.02 14.80
N ILE A 76 -12.77 -1.10 14.03
CA ILE A 76 -11.60 -1.60 13.35
C ILE A 76 -11.88 -1.65 11.85
N THR A 77 -10.89 -1.32 11.03
CA THR A 77 -11.00 -1.29 9.57
C THR A 77 -9.85 -2.06 8.95
N LEU A 78 -10.15 -2.94 7.97
CA LEU A 78 -9.12 -3.51 7.09
C LEU A 78 -8.51 -2.36 6.27
N ARG A 79 -7.20 -2.30 6.18
CA ARG A 79 -6.49 -1.19 5.52
C ARG A 79 -6.91 -1.04 4.04
N PRO A 80 -7.48 0.10 3.64
CA PRO A 80 -7.84 0.39 2.26
C PRO A 80 -6.64 0.93 1.46
N GLU A 81 -5.59 1.37 2.15
CA GLU A 81 -4.30 1.86 1.71
C GLU A 81 -3.29 1.71 2.87
N ASN A 82 -2.02 2.02 2.68
CA ASN A 82 -1.04 1.79 3.75
C ASN A 82 -0.30 3.05 4.22
N THR A 83 -0.41 4.17 3.55
CA THR A 83 0.26 5.44 3.91
C THR A 83 -0.08 5.85 5.35
N ALA A 84 -1.36 5.82 5.72
CA ALA A 84 -1.80 6.17 7.08
C ALA A 84 -1.17 5.25 8.14
N SER A 85 -1.10 3.93 7.87
CA SER A 85 -0.48 2.97 8.78
C SER A 85 1.03 3.17 8.91
N VAL A 86 1.72 3.51 7.80
CA VAL A 86 3.16 3.83 7.82
C VAL A 86 3.42 5.10 8.62
N ILE A 87 2.64 6.16 8.41
CA ILE A 87 2.75 7.41 9.17
C ILE A 87 2.51 7.17 10.67
N ARG A 88 1.48 6.38 11.02
CA ARG A 88 1.24 5.99 12.41
C ARG A 88 2.44 5.24 12.99
N ALA A 89 3.00 4.26 12.27
CA ALA A 89 4.17 3.51 12.71
C ALA A 89 5.41 4.41 12.86
N TYR A 90 5.64 5.33 11.94
CA TYR A 90 6.71 6.33 11.98
C TYR A 90 6.63 7.18 13.25
N LEU A 91 5.44 7.70 13.59
CA LEU A 91 5.22 8.54 14.77
C LEU A 91 5.29 7.72 16.06
N GLN A 92 4.61 6.58 16.12
CA GLN A 92 4.55 5.72 17.31
C GLN A 92 5.91 5.21 17.74
N ASN A 93 6.75 4.83 16.77
CA ASN A 93 8.09 4.28 17.03
C ASN A 93 9.18 5.36 16.98
N LYS A 94 8.81 6.63 16.81
CA LYS A 94 9.73 7.77 16.78
C LYS A 94 10.86 7.61 15.76
N LEU A 95 10.56 7.08 14.58
CA LEU A 95 11.56 6.82 13.55
C LEU A 95 12.27 8.11 13.11
N TYR A 96 11.62 9.26 13.25
CA TYR A 96 12.19 10.59 13.04
C TYR A 96 13.39 10.92 13.94
N SER A 97 13.59 10.18 15.03
CA SER A 97 14.72 10.42 15.93
C SER A 97 16.04 9.82 15.40
N ALA A 98 15.97 8.88 14.48
CA ALA A 98 17.14 8.20 13.92
C ALA A 98 17.71 8.91 12.68
N SER A 99 16.84 9.60 11.90
CA SER A 99 17.24 10.30 10.68
C SER A 99 16.26 11.43 10.37
N THR A 100 16.76 12.49 9.73
CA THR A 100 15.92 13.59 9.21
C THR A 100 15.09 13.14 8.02
N LEU A 101 15.60 12.23 7.18
CA LEU A 101 14.90 11.62 6.07
C LEU A 101 14.78 10.11 6.32
N VAL A 102 13.55 9.64 6.48
CA VAL A 102 13.23 8.22 6.64
C VAL A 102 12.53 7.74 5.37
N LYS A 103 13.13 6.76 4.71
CA LYS A 103 12.65 6.17 3.46
C LYS A 103 12.14 4.76 3.71
N LEU A 104 10.84 4.55 3.53
CA LEU A 104 10.18 3.28 3.79
C LEU A 104 9.43 2.79 2.55
N PHE A 105 9.40 1.48 2.34
CA PHE A 105 8.52 0.87 1.35
C PHE A 105 7.72 -0.28 1.95
N TYR A 106 6.61 -0.60 1.34
CA TYR A 106 5.76 -1.72 1.74
C TYR A 106 5.24 -2.48 0.52
N ILE A 107 4.98 -3.76 0.73
CA ILE A 107 4.26 -4.64 -0.20
C ILE A 107 3.18 -5.36 0.62
N GLY A 108 1.94 -5.37 0.16
CA GLY A 108 0.90 -6.12 0.87
C GLY A 108 -0.51 -5.94 0.34
N SER A 109 -1.42 -6.74 0.88
CA SER A 109 -2.84 -6.70 0.56
C SER A 109 -3.52 -5.46 1.14
N MET A 110 -4.38 -4.85 0.33
CA MET A 110 -5.30 -3.77 0.68
C MET A 110 -6.73 -4.22 0.41
N PHE A 111 -7.71 -3.58 1.05
CA PHE A 111 -9.09 -4.03 1.03
C PHE A 111 -10.03 -2.86 0.79
N ARG A 112 -10.79 -2.92 -0.33
CA ARG A 112 -11.82 -1.92 -0.64
C ARG A 112 -13.11 -2.60 -1.10
N TYR A 113 -14.23 -2.20 -0.53
CA TYR A 113 -15.55 -2.67 -0.93
C TYR A 113 -16.01 -1.96 -2.21
N ASP A 114 -15.29 -2.21 -3.29
CA ASP A 114 -15.62 -1.67 -4.60
C ASP A 114 -16.41 -2.69 -5.45
N ARG A 115 -17.00 -2.21 -6.55
CA ARG A 115 -17.64 -3.09 -7.54
C ARG A 115 -16.57 -3.87 -8.29
N PRO A 116 -16.47 -5.19 -8.11
CA PRO A 116 -15.45 -5.98 -8.77
C PRO A 116 -15.59 -5.93 -10.29
N GLN A 117 -14.49 -5.66 -10.97
CA GLN A 117 -14.37 -5.69 -12.43
C GLN A 117 -12.96 -6.14 -12.82
N ALA A 118 -12.67 -6.30 -14.11
CA ALA A 118 -11.34 -6.67 -14.58
C ALA A 118 -10.29 -5.67 -14.04
N GLY A 119 -9.26 -6.19 -13.36
CA GLY A 119 -8.19 -5.38 -12.76
C GLY A 119 -8.58 -4.65 -11.46
N ARG A 120 -9.83 -4.77 -10.97
CA ARG A 120 -10.28 -4.12 -9.73
C ARG A 120 -10.94 -5.16 -8.81
N LEU A 121 -10.18 -5.59 -7.82
CA LEU A 121 -10.60 -6.56 -6.82
C LEU A 121 -10.91 -5.86 -5.49
N ARG A 122 -11.57 -6.57 -4.57
CA ARG A 122 -11.82 -6.12 -3.19
C ARG A 122 -10.64 -6.36 -2.26
N GLU A 123 -9.88 -7.44 -2.53
CA GLU A 123 -8.53 -7.62 -2.01
C GLU A 123 -7.56 -7.46 -3.17
N PHE A 124 -6.62 -6.54 -3.06
CA PHE A 124 -5.61 -6.26 -4.07
C PHE A 124 -4.28 -5.95 -3.41
N HIS A 125 -3.18 -6.12 -4.13
CA HIS A 125 -1.85 -5.85 -3.61
C HIS A 125 -1.38 -4.46 -4.03
N GLN A 126 -0.72 -3.79 -3.11
CA GLN A 126 -0.01 -2.53 -3.38
C GLN A 126 1.46 -2.66 -3.03
N PHE A 127 2.29 -2.08 -3.86
CA PHE A 127 3.61 -1.61 -3.54
C PHE A 127 3.54 -0.09 -3.39
N GLY A 128 4.14 0.44 -2.33
CA GLY A 128 4.22 1.88 -2.10
C GLY A 128 5.50 2.27 -1.41
N VAL A 129 5.90 3.53 -1.58
CA VAL A 129 7.07 4.14 -0.94
C VAL A 129 6.66 5.41 -0.23
N GLU A 130 7.28 5.66 0.92
CA GLU A 130 7.06 6.85 1.75
C GLU A 130 8.42 7.47 2.11
N ALA A 131 8.63 8.73 1.77
CA ALA A 131 9.79 9.51 2.17
C ALA A 131 9.33 10.58 3.17
N LEU A 132 9.76 10.47 4.42
CA LEU A 132 9.24 11.23 5.53
C LEU A 132 10.33 12.08 6.19
N GLY A 133 10.00 13.34 6.51
CA GLY A 133 10.85 14.23 7.31
C GLY A 133 11.67 15.24 6.51
N GLU A 134 11.64 15.22 5.19
CA GLU A 134 12.38 16.16 4.32
C GLU A 134 11.41 16.96 3.42
N LYS A 135 11.76 18.21 3.15
CA LYS A 135 10.98 19.12 2.29
C LYS A 135 11.67 19.43 0.96
N ASN A 136 12.86 18.85 0.73
CA ASN A 136 13.61 19.10 -0.49
C ASN A 136 12.89 18.47 -1.70
N PRO A 137 12.55 19.24 -2.74
CA PRO A 137 11.88 18.71 -3.95
C PRO A 137 12.68 17.64 -4.69
N ALA A 138 13.97 17.47 -4.41
CA ALA A 138 14.75 16.35 -4.93
C ALA A 138 14.23 15.00 -4.46
N VAL A 139 13.59 14.94 -3.29
CA VAL A 139 12.95 13.70 -2.77
C VAL A 139 11.72 13.34 -3.61
N ASP A 140 10.91 14.32 -4.02
CA ASP A 140 9.78 14.10 -4.91
C ASP A 140 10.23 13.59 -6.28
N ALA A 141 11.32 14.20 -6.83
CA ALA A 141 11.91 13.74 -8.07
C ALA A 141 12.46 12.31 -7.97
N GLU A 142 13.08 11.95 -6.85
CA GLU A 142 13.57 10.60 -6.59
C GLU A 142 12.44 9.57 -6.61
N ILE A 143 11.28 9.86 -5.97
CA ILE A 143 10.11 8.97 -5.96
C ILE A 143 9.57 8.76 -7.38
N ILE A 144 9.52 9.83 -8.18
CA ILE A 144 9.10 9.76 -9.59
C ILE A 144 10.09 8.88 -10.39
N LEU A 145 11.39 9.06 -10.18
CA LEU A 145 12.41 8.23 -10.83
C LEU A 145 12.34 6.77 -10.41
N LEU A 146 12.12 6.49 -9.13
CA LEU A 146 11.93 5.13 -8.62
C LEU A 146 10.74 4.44 -9.32
N ALA A 147 9.60 5.13 -9.44
CA ALA A 147 8.44 4.61 -10.15
C ALA A 147 8.74 4.37 -11.65
N TRP A 148 9.45 5.29 -12.29
CA TRP A 148 9.93 5.14 -13.67
C TRP A 148 10.84 3.93 -13.85
N ASP A 149 11.86 3.80 -13.01
CA ASP A 149 12.83 2.72 -13.09
C ASP A 149 12.17 1.37 -12.79
N PHE A 150 11.21 1.34 -11.87
CA PHE A 150 10.40 0.14 -11.60
C PHE A 150 9.68 -0.33 -12.87
N LEU A 151 8.88 0.53 -13.49
CA LEU A 151 8.12 0.17 -14.69
C LEU A 151 9.03 -0.20 -15.86
N LYS A 152 10.14 0.52 -16.04
CA LYS A 152 11.16 0.22 -17.05
C LYS A 152 11.82 -1.16 -16.82
N SER A 153 12.08 -1.51 -15.54
CA SER A 153 12.68 -2.81 -15.18
C SER A 153 11.75 -3.99 -15.51
N LEU A 154 10.44 -3.73 -15.61
CA LEU A 154 9.43 -4.69 -16.03
C LEU A 154 9.22 -4.74 -17.56
N GLY A 155 9.98 -3.96 -18.32
CA GLY A 155 9.82 -3.86 -19.79
C GLY A 155 8.58 -3.05 -20.21
N LEU A 156 8.00 -2.24 -19.31
CA LEU A 156 6.87 -1.39 -19.64
C LEU A 156 7.36 -0.05 -20.17
N GLU A 157 6.89 0.33 -21.37
CA GLU A 157 7.10 1.68 -21.89
C GLU A 157 6.10 2.64 -21.24
N ILE A 158 6.63 3.69 -20.61
CA ILE A 158 5.78 4.72 -20.00
C ILE A 158 5.44 5.72 -21.10
N GLY A 159 4.22 5.61 -21.64
CA GLY A 159 3.66 6.55 -22.60
C GLY A 159 3.12 7.82 -21.92
N ARG A 160 2.83 8.85 -22.71
CA ARG A 160 2.05 10.00 -22.24
C ARG A 160 0.59 9.58 -22.07
N ALA A 161 0.00 9.85 -20.90
CA ALA A 161 -1.43 9.81 -20.77
C ALA A 161 -2.02 10.91 -21.66
N HIS A 162 -2.87 10.55 -22.62
CA HIS A 162 -3.73 11.52 -23.27
C HIS A 162 -4.93 11.74 -22.34
N VAL A 163 -5.02 12.94 -21.81
CA VAL A 163 -6.19 13.42 -21.07
C VAL A 163 -7.21 13.93 -22.09
#